data_b17f795a0e676112b6cebe55f38314cb
#
_entry.id   b17f795a0e676112b6cebe55f38314cb
#
_cell.length_a   1.000
_cell.length_b   1.000
_cell.length_c   1.000
_cell.angle_alpha   90.00
_cell.angle_beta   90.00
_cell.angle_gamma   90.00
#
_symmetry.space_group_name_H-M   'P 1'
#
loop_
_entity.id
_entity.type
_entity.pdbx_description
1 polymer ?
#
loop_
_entity_poly.entity_id
_entity_poly.type
_entity_poly.pdbx_seq_one_letter_code
_entity_poly.pdbx_strand_id
1 'polypeptide(L)'
;MRDIHCHILPGVDDGAADLEESLAMLEAAKRAGVTRIVCTPHCRDPYFDYDKMWDAFELLRDNADGFPLQMGFEVNHRKLVELGIDAAEHLHFDGTNEFLLELSTHADAYAFREYENTIYDLQCLGYQVIIAHPERYRAVQKDVSVAERLVDMGCKLQASADFIAGGRFGREKKPAQRLFDQNLYSFIASDAHNVGHYDCLAKARAKFS
;
A
#
# COMPACT_ATOMS: atom_id res chain seq x y z
N MET A 1 -12.28 5.35 9.66
CA MET A 1 -11.67 5.23 8.33
C MET A 1 -10.96 3.90 8.20
N ARG A 2 -10.97 3.25 7.02
CA ARG A 2 -10.13 2.10 6.70
C ARG A 2 -8.75 2.59 6.24
N ASP A 3 -7.69 2.12 6.88
CA ASP A 3 -6.32 2.24 6.38
C ASP A 3 -6.00 0.97 5.59
N ILE A 4 -5.64 1.11 4.34
CA ILE A 4 -5.50 -0.02 3.40
C ILE A 4 -4.04 -0.37 3.09
N HIS A 5 -3.09 0.32 3.72
CA HIS A 5 -1.68 0.12 3.48
C HIS A 5 -0.88 0.52 4.72
N CYS A 6 -0.34 -0.45 5.45
CA CYS A 6 0.58 -0.23 6.55
C CYS A 6 1.40 -1.47 6.90
N HIS A 7 2.59 -1.25 7.47
CA HIS A 7 3.58 -2.28 7.84
C HIS A 7 3.57 -2.47 9.37
N ILE A 8 2.39 -2.83 9.90
CA ILE A 8 2.14 -2.92 11.34
C ILE A 8 2.45 -4.30 11.93
N LEU A 9 2.72 -5.32 11.09
CA LEU A 9 2.97 -6.68 11.57
C LEU A 9 4.34 -6.79 12.25
N PRO A 10 4.43 -7.46 13.42
CA PRO A 10 5.66 -7.48 14.20
C PRO A 10 6.78 -8.31 13.55
N GLY A 11 7.93 -7.70 13.28
CA GLY A 11 9.19 -8.37 12.95
C GLY A 11 9.22 -9.10 11.60
N VAL A 12 8.37 -8.71 10.63
CA VAL A 12 8.28 -9.39 9.31
C VAL A 12 8.90 -8.59 8.16
N ASP A 13 8.93 -7.28 8.27
CA ASP A 13 9.51 -6.39 7.25
C ASP A 13 10.19 -5.17 7.89
N ASP A 14 10.29 -4.04 7.19
CA ASP A 14 10.89 -2.80 7.67
C ASP A 14 9.91 -1.87 8.42
N GLY A 15 8.73 -2.40 8.80
CA GLY A 15 7.76 -1.75 9.68
C GLY A 15 8.04 -2.00 11.16
N ALA A 16 7.01 -2.41 11.92
CA ALA A 16 7.12 -2.66 13.35
C ALA A 16 8.14 -3.77 13.66
N ALA A 17 9.12 -3.47 14.52
CA ALA A 17 10.19 -4.42 14.88
C ALA A 17 9.69 -5.58 15.75
N ASP A 18 8.67 -5.35 16.56
CA ASP A 18 8.11 -6.31 17.51
C ASP A 18 6.62 -6.00 17.82
N LEU A 19 6.02 -6.81 18.69
CA LEU A 19 4.61 -6.65 19.08
C LEU A 19 4.37 -5.34 19.85
N GLU A 20 5.31 -4.88 20.66
CA GLU A 20 5.18 -3.63 21.42
C GLU A 20 5.08 -2.44 20.45
N GLU A 21 5.92 -2.39 19.44
CA GLU A 21 5.87 -1.35 18.42
C GLU A 21 4.61 -1.46 17.57
N SER A 22 4.17 -2.67 17.20
CA SER A 22 2.90 -2.91 16.50
C SER A 22 1.70 -2.34 17.28
N LEU A 23 1.63 -2.60 18.58
CA LEU A 23 0.57 -2.09 19.43
C LEU A 23 0.65 -0.56 19.59
N ALA A 24 1.85 0.00 19.68
CA ALA A 24 2.04 1.46 19.69
C ALA A 24 1.58 2.12 18.39
N MET A 25 1.85 1.48 17.24
CA MET A 25 1.35 1.90 15.92
C MET A 25 -0.17 1.80 15.85
N LEU A 26 -0.78 0.72 16.38
CA LEU A 26 -2.24 0.55 16.44
C LEU A 26 -2.90 1.68 17.25
N GLU A 27 -2.34 2.04 18.40
CA GLU A 27 -2.84 3.16 19.21
C GLU A 27 -2.70 4.51 18.47
N ALA A 28 -1.61 4.71 17.73
CA ALA A 28 -1.44 5.89 16.88
C ALA A 28 -2.49 5.94 15.75
N ALA A 29 -2.75 4.81 15.11
CA ALA A 29 -3.80 4.68 14.10
C ALA A 29 -5.18 5.06 14.65
N LYS A 30 -5.54 4.53 15.83
CA LYS A 30 -6.80 4.87 16.51
C LYS A 30 -6.90 6.39 16.76
N ARG A 31 -5.82 7.02 17.26
CA ARG A 31 -5.78 8.48 17.47
C ARG A 31 -5.91 9.26 16.17
N ALA A 32 -5.39 8.75 15.06
CA ALA A 32 -5.55 9.35 13.73
C ALA A 32 -6.97 9.13 13.13
N GLY A 33 -7.87 8.44 13.85
CA GLY A 33 -9.26 8.18 13.43
C GLY A 33 -9.38 6.98 12.49
N VAL A 34 -8.41 6.08 12.49
CA VAL A 34 -8.52 4.78 11.80
C VAL A 34 -9.44 3.87 12.59
N THR A 35 -10.34 3.17 11.91
CA THR A 35 -11.33 2.26 12.51
C THR A 35 -11.22 0.83 12.03
N ARG A 36 -10.38 0.59 11.01
CA ARG A 36 -10.02 -0.72 10.46
C ARG A 36 -8.69 -0.60 9.74
N ILE A 37 -7.86 -1.62 9.85
CA ILE A 37 -6.55 -1.70 9.18
C ILE A 37 -6.51 -2.94 8.29
N VAL A 38 -5.96 -2.78 7.08
CA VAL A 38 -5.42 -3.88 6.29
C VAL A 38 -3.91 -3.91 6.55
N CYS A 39 -3.44 -4.99 7.17
CA CYS A 39 -2.02 -5.21 7.39
C CYS A 39 -1.40 -5.67 6.07
N THR A 40 -0.48 -4.91 5.50
CA THR A 40 0.09 -5.15 4.18
C THR A 40 1.60 -5.25 4.22
N PRO A 41 2.17 -6.31 4.86
CA PRO A 41 3.60 -6.50 4.85
C PRO A 41 4.12 -6.63 3.41
N HIS A 42 5.40 -6.33 3.22
CA HIS A 42 6.05 -6.39 1.92
C HIS A 42 6.13 -7.81 1.35
N CYS A 43 5.38 -8.11 0.29
CA CYS A 43 5.61 -9.30 -0.55
C CYS A 43 6.74 -9.01 -1.55
N ARG A 44 7.98 -8.94 -1.04
CA ARG A 44 9.23 -8.75 -1.80
C ARG A 44 10.44 -9.30 -1.03
N ASP A 45 11.54 -9.59 -1.73
CA ASP A 45 12.80 -9.91 -1.08
C ASP A 45 13.40 -8.69 -0.35
N PRO A 46 14.07 -8.89 0.80
CA PRO A 46 14.32 -10.16 1.49
C PRO A 46 13.22 -10.54 2.51
N TYR A 47 12.08 -9.86 2.54
CA TYR A 47 11.11 -9.93 3.63
C TYR A 47 10.11 -11.06 3.50
N PHE A 48 9.73 -11.44 2.26
CA PHE A 48 8.58 -12.29 2.02
C PHE A 48 8.75 -13.72 2.57
N ASP A 49 7.99 -14.01 3.58
CA ASP A 49 7.77 -15.34 4.17
C ASP A 49 6.29 -15.42 4.56
N TYR A 50 5.51 -16.12 3.74
CA TYR A 50 4.05 -16.18 3.85
C TYR A 50 3.57 -16.66 5.22
N ASP A 51 4.11 -17.79 5.70
CA ASP A 51 3.68 -18.39 6.96
C ASP A 51 4.06 -17.50 8.15
N LYS A 52 5.28 -16.97 8.16
CA LYS A 52 5.73 -16.03 9.20
C LYS A 52 4.87 -14.77 9.25
N MET A 53 4.42 -14.25 8.09
CA MET A 53 3.57 -13.06 8.03
C MET A 53 2.16 -13.35 8.56
N TRP A 54 1.62 -14.52 8.31
CA TRP A 54 0.35 -14.95 8.88
C TRP A 54 0.46 -15.17 10.39
N ASP A 55 1.51 -15.82 10.88
CA ASP A 55 1.75 -15.99 12.32
C ASP A 55 1.84 -14.63 13.03
N ALA A 56 2.52 -13.66 12.42
CA ALA A 56 2.61 -12.30 12.96
C ALA A 56 1.25 -11.57 12.95
N PHE A 57 0.42 -11.80 11.93
CA PHE A 57 -0.93 -11.27 11.87
C PHE A 57 -1.82 -11.84 12.99
N GLU A 58 -1.79 -13.15 13.19
CA GLU A 58 -2.53 -13.81 14.27
C GLU A 58 -2.07 -13.29 15.63
N LEU A 59 -0.75 -13.15 15.84
CA LEU A 59 -0.20 -12.59 17.08
C LEU A 59 -0.70 -11.18 17.33
N LEU A 60 -0.68 -10.30 16.33
CA LEU A 60 -1.18 -8.93 16.48
C LEU A 60 -2.69 -8.92 16.73
N ARG A 61 -3.46 -9.71 15.99
CA ARG A 61 -4.92 -9.79 16.11
C ARG A 61 -5.35 -10.21 17.52
N ASP A 62 -4.67 -11.19 18.10
CA ASP A 62 -4.98 -11.71 19.44
C ASP A 62 -4.68 -10.68 20.54
N ASN A 63 -3.83 -9.69 20.27
CA ASN A 63 -3.45 -8.62 21.20
C ASN A 63 -4.05 -7.25 20.86
N ALA A 64 -4.90 -7.15 19.84
CA ALA A 64 -5.45 -5.87 19.35
C ALA A 64 -6.78 -5.47 20.03
N ASP A 65 -7.20 -6.11 21.13
CA ASP A 65 -8.43 -5.83 21.86
C ASP A 65 -9.69 -5.77 20.97
N GLY A 66 -9.76 -6.68 19.97
CA GLY A 66 -10.88 -6.75 19.03
C GLY A 66 -10.93 -5.62 18.00
N PHE A 67 -9.86 -4.85 17.85
CA PHE A 67 -9.78 -3.87 16.75
C PHE A 67 -9.83 -4.57 15.40
N PRO A 68 -10.63 -4.08 14.42
CA PRO A 68 -10.78 -4.73 13.13
C PRO A 68 -9.49 -4.71 12.31
N LEU A 69 -8.82 -5.86 12.23
CA LEU A 69 -7.67 -6.11 11.38
C LEU A 69 -8.06 -7.03 10.22
N GLN A 70 -7.40 -6.86 9.09
CA GLN A 70 -7.56 -7.67 7.88
C GLN A 70 -6.17 -7.95 7.34
N MET A 71 -5.91 -9.19 6.92
CA MET A 71 -4.66 -9.52 6.25
C MET A 71 -4.71 -9.10 4.78
N GLY A 72 -3.59 -8.67 4.26
CA GLY A 72 -3.32 -8.36 2.86
C GLY A 72 -1.82 -8.28 2.66
N PHE A 73 -1.38 -7.89 1.47
CA PHE A 73 0.05 -7.75 1.16
C PHE A 73 0.26 -6.52 0.28
N GLU A 74 1.36 -5.80 0.48
CA GLU A 74 1.90 -4.92 -0.55
C GLU A 74 2.75 -5.77 -1.49
N VAL A 75 2.16 -6.13 -2.65
CA VAL A 75 2.76 -7.09 -3.57
C VAL A 75 3.64 -6.36 -4.57
N ASN A 76 4.96 -6.57 -4.49
CA ASN A 76 5.87 -6.06 -5.49
C ASN A 76 5.70 -6.80 -6.82
N HIS A 77 5.56 -6.07 -7.92
CA HIS A 77 5.33 -6.63 -9.26
C HIS A 77 6.35 -7.71 -9.63
N ARG A 78 7.65 -7.46 -9.40
CA ARG A 78 8.69 -8.45 -9.73
C ARG A 78 8.50 -9.75 -8.95
N LYS A 79 8.13 -9.64 -7.67
CA LYS A 79 7.88 -10.82 -6.83
C LYS A 79 6.65 -11.59 -7.30
N LEU A 80 5.60 -10.90 -7.71
CA LEU A 80 4.41 -11.54 -8.29
C LEU A 80 4.76 -12.31 -9.58
N VAL A 81 5.56 -11.72 -10.46
CA VAL A 81 6.03 -12.41 -11.69
C VAL A 81 6.86 -13.65 -11.35
N GLU A 82 7.70 -13.58 -10.32
CA GLU A 82 8.50 -14.72 -9.84
C GLU A 82 7.64 -15.84 -9.27
N LEU A 83 6.62 -15.51 -8.47
CA LEU A 83 5.69 -16.48 -7.87
C LEU A 83 4.68 -17.05 -8.87
N GLY A 84 4.42 -16.32 -9.96
CA GLY A 84 3.33 -16.60 -10.90
C GLY A 84 2.02 -15.94 -10.52
N ILE A 85 1.18 -15.63 -11.53
CA ILE A 85 -0.05 -14.87 -11.35
C ILE A 85 -1.07 -15.57 -10.42
N ASP A 86 -1.05 -16.89 -10.37
CA ASP A 86 -1.94 -17.69 -9.52
C ASP A 86 -1.70 -17.43 -8.02
N ALA A 87 -0.50 -16.96 -7.64
CA ALA A 87 -0.21 -16.57 -6.27
C ALA A 87 -1.11 -15.41 -5.77
N ALA A 88 -1.75 -14.68 -6.67
CA ALA A 88 -2.69 -13.61 -6.31
C ALA A 88 -3.85 -14.11 -5.43
N GLU A 89 -4.23 -15.40 -5.54
CA GLU A 89 -5.26 -16.04 -4.69
C GLU A 89 -4.91 -15.96 -3.20
N HIS A 90 -3.64 -15.89 -2.85
CA HIS A 90 -3.15 -15.86 -1.48
C HIS A 90 -2.64 -14.48 -1.04
N LEU A 91 -2.55 -13.51 -1.97
CA LEU A 91 -1.89 -12.22 -1.73
C LEU A 91 -2.84 -11.03 -1.79
N HIS A 92 -4.12 -11.23 -2.11
CA HIS A 92 -5.13 -10.18 -2.08
C HIS A 92 -5.56 -9.86 -0.63
N PHE A 93 -6.35 -8.82 -0.44
CA PHE A 93 -6.90 -8.51 0.88
C PHE A 93 -7.94 -9.56 1.26
N ASP A 94 -7.67 -10.27 2.35
CA ASP A 94 -8.49 -11.40 2.82
C ASP A 94 -10.00 -11.06 2.84
N GLY A 95 -10.81 -11.97 2.30
CA GLY A 95 -12.27 -11.80 2.21
C GLY A 95 -12.76 -10.73 1.23
N THR A 96 -11.90 -10.22 0.32
CA THR A 96 -12.28 -9.24 -0.73
C THR A 96 -11.67 -9.65 -2.09
N ASN A 97 -11.89 -8.83 -3.13
CA ASN A 97 -11.17 -8.94 -4.39
C ASN A 97 -10.15 -7.79 -4.60
N GLU A 98 -9.80 -7.06 -3.56
CA GLU A 98 -8.84 -5.97 -3.64
C GLU A 98 -7.40 -6.50 -3.60
N PHE A 99 -6.55 -6.01 -4.50
CA PHE A 99 -5.15 -6.42 -4.65
C PHE A 99 -4.25 -5.18 -4.69
N LEU A 100 -3.37 -5.01 -3.70
CA LEU A 100 -2.44 -3.89 -3.63
C LEU A 100 -1.14 -4.26 -4.34
N LEU A 101 -0.88 -3.59 -5.47
CA LEU A 101 0.28 -3.81 -6.33
C LEU A 101 1.27 -2.66 -6.22
N GLU A 102 2.51 -2.96 -5.84
CA GLU A 102 3.65 -2.04 -5.89
C GLU A 102 4.42 -2.22 -7.19
N LEU A 103 4.64 -1.11 -7.92
CA LEU A 103 5.48 -1.09 -9.11
C LEU A 103 6.88 -0.56 -8.77
N SER A 104 7.86 -0.75 -9.66
CA SER A 104 9.21 -0.22 -9.43
C SER A 104 9.23 1.31 -9.49
N THR A 105 9.73 1.93 -8.43
CA THR A 105 9.92 3.39 -8.37
C THR A 105 10.88 3.93 -9.43
N HIS A 106 11.73 3.06 -10.01
CA HIS A 106 12.76 3.41 -10.99
C HIS A 106 12.36 3.08 -12.43
N ALA A 107 11.22 2.41 -12.64
CA ALA A 107 10.75 2.04 -13.96
C ALA A 107 10.57 3.25 -14.88
N ASP A 108 10.96 3.08 -16.12
CA ASP A 108 10.67 4.00 -17.21
C ASP A 108 9.32 3.66 -17.88
N ALA A 109 8.93 4.48 -18.85
CA ALA A 109 7.67 4.27 -19.57
C ALA A 109 7.64 2.94 -20.38
N TYR A 110 8.80 2.34 -20.68
CA TYR A 110 8.84 1.05 -21.39
C TYR A 110 8.48 -0.10 -20.46
N ALA A 111 8.98 -0.10 -19.23
CA ALA A 111 8.64 -1.09 -18.21
C ALA A 111 7.15 -1.08 -17.85
N PHE A 112 6.45 0.04 -18.03
CA PHE A 112 5.01 0.12 -17.78
C PHE A 112 4.17 -0.80 -18.66
N ARG A 113 4.65 -1.23 -19.83
CA ARG A 113 3.93 -2.22 -20.66
C ARG A 113 3.86 -3.60 -19.99
N GLU A 114 4.91 -4.01 -19.29
CA GLU A 114 4.87 -5.26 -18.54
C GLU A 114 3.87 -5.19 -17.38
N TYR A 115 3.81 -4.03 -16.69
CA TYR A 115 2.85 -3.79 -15.63
C TYR A 115 1.40 -3.84 -16.13
N GLU A 116 1.14 -3.25 -17.31
CA GLU A 116 -0.18 -3.27 -17.94
C GLU A 116 -0.65 -4.70 -18.21
N ASN A 117 0.22 -5.58 -18.68
CA ASN A 117 -0.12 -7.00 -18.88
C ASN A 117 -0.47 -7.68 -17.55
N THR A 118 0.35 -7.50 -16.52
CA THR A 118 0.09 -8.07 -15.19
C THR A 118 -1.21 -7.53 -14.59
N ILE A 119 -1.48 -6.22 -14.73
CA ILE A 119 -2.73 -5.60 -14.28
C ILE A 119 -3.93 -6.23 -15.00
N TYR A 120 -3.84 -6.39 -16.32
CA TYR A 120 -4.89 -7.03 -17.12
C TYR A 120 -5.14 -8.47 -16.66
N ASP A 121 -4.08 -9.27 -16.44
CA ASP A 121 -4.20 -10.64 -15.98
C ASP A 121 -4.88 -10.71 -14.59
N LEU A 122 -4.49 -9.85 -13.64
CA LEU A 122 -5.14 -9.75 -12.33
C LEU A 122 -6.64 -9.39 -12.46
N GLN A 123 -6.97 -8.45 -13.35
CA GLN A 123 -8.36 -8.06 -13.60
C GLN A 123 -9.17 -9.19 -14.25
N CYS A 124 -8.56 -9.99 -15.14
CA CYS A 124 -9.19 -11.19 -15.71
C CYS A 124 -9.50 -12.25 -14.66
N LEU A 125 -8.69 -12.34 -13.60
CA LEU A 125 -8.94 -13.17 -12.42
C LEU A 125 -10.00 -12.58 -11.47
N GLY A 126 -10.52 -11.37 -11.75
CA GLY A 126 -11.57 -10.70 -10.98
C GLY A 126 -11.08 -9.75 -9.90
N TYR A 127 -9.77 -9.48 -9.82
CA TYR A 127 -9.24 -8.56 -8.80
C TYR A 127 -9.43 -7.09 -9.17
N GLN A 128 -9.77 -6.28 -8.17
CA GLN A 128 -9.68 -4.83 -8.25
C GLN A 128 -8.24 -4.42 -7.88
N VAL A 129 -7.45 -4.09 -8.88
CA VAL A 129 -6.05 -3.67 -8.67
C VAL A 129 -6.00 -2.26 -8.07
N ILE A 130 -5.27 -2.13 -6.96
CA ILE A 130 -4.94 -0.86 -6.31
C ILE A 130 -3.43 -0.65 -6.49
N ILE A 131 -3.05 0.44 -7.11
CA ILE A 131 -1.63 0.81 -7.30
C ILE A 131 -1.16 1.59 -6.07
N ALA A 132 -0.15 1.07 -5.39
CA ALA A 132 0.46 1.69 -4.23
C ALA A 132 1.25 2.96 -4.62
N HIS A 133 1.08 4.03 -3.87
CA HIS A 133 1.88 5.27 -3.89
C HIS A 133 2.45 5.70 -5.27
N PRO A 134 1.62 5.93 -6.30
CA PRO A 134 2.08 6.27 -7.65
C PRO A 134 2.93 7.54 -7.70
N GLU A 135 2.81 8.45 -6.73
CA GLU A 135 3.63 9.64 -6.58
C GLU A 135 5.13 9.35 -6.41
N ARG A 136 5.50 8.12 -6.02
CA ARG A 136 6.89 7.66 -5.89
C ARG A 136 7.49 7.20 -7.22
N TYR A 137 6.67 6.89 -8.22
CA TYR A 137 7.16 6.36 -9.49
C TYR A 137 7.75 7.45 -10.38
N ARG A 138 8.99 7.28 -10.81
CA ARG A 138 9.69 8.25 -11.68
C ARG A 138 8.94 8.55 -12.98
N ALA A 139 8.26 7.56 -13.54
CA ALA A 139 7.44 7.74 -14.74
C ALA A 139 6.30 8.73 -14.46
N VAL A 140 5.53 8.54 -13.38
CA VAL A 140 4.43 9.43 -12.95
C VAL A 140 4.95 10.82 -12.55
N GLN A 141 6.12 10.90 -11.89
CA GLN A 141 6.73 12.17 -11.53
C GLN A 141 7.09 13.03 -12.74
N LYS A 142 7.49 12.38 -13.84
CA LYS A 142 7.81 13.03 -15.12
C LYS A 142 6.58 13.36 -15.94
N ASP A 143 5.63 12.43 -15.98
CA ASP A 143 4.44 12.51 -16.81
C ASP A 143 3.23 11.90 -16.07
N VAL A 144 2.30 12.77 -15.67
CA VAL A 144 1.09 12.38 -14.95
C VAL A 144 0.15 11.52 -15.79
N SER A 145 0.22 11.59 -17.12
CA SER A 145 -0.59 10.76 -18.01
C SER A 145 -0.38 9.25 -17.81
N VAL A 146 0.77 8.87 -17.24
CA VAL A 146 1.02 7.48 -16.82
C VAL A 146 0.04 7.04 -15.72
N ALA A 147 -0.26 7.91 -14.76
CA ALA A 147 -1.26 7.62 -13.72
C ALA A 147 -2.69 7.67 -14.27
N GLU A 148 -3.00 8.60 -15.17
CA GLU A 148 -4.30 8.66 -15.87
C GLU A 148 -4.56 7.34 -16.61
N ARG A 149 -3.56 6.83 -17.31
CA ARG A 149 -3.66 5.55 -18.02
C ARG A 149 -3.95 4.37 -17.09
N LEU A 150 -3.32 4.30 -15.91
CA LEU A 150 -3.63 3.28 -14.90
C LEU A 150 -5.09 3.35 -14.45
N VAL A 151 -5.62 4.57 -14.26
CA VAL A 151 -7.04 4.78 -13.92
C VAL A 151 -7.96 4.36 -15.09
N ASP A 152 -7.61 4.72 -16.31
CA ASP A 152 -8.36 4.34 -17.53
C ASP A 152 -8.41 2.82 -17.72
N MET A 153 -7.37 2.09 -17.27
CA MET A 153 -7.36 0.63 -17.22
C MET A 153 -8.23 0.06 -16.07
N GLY A 154 -8.87 0.89 -15.25
CA GLY A 154 -9.72 0.47 -14.14
C GLY A 154 -9.00 0.26 -12.81
N CYS A 155 -7.72 0.64 -12.70
CA CYS A 155 -7.02 0.61 -11.42
C CYS A 155 -7.53 1.70 -10.45
N LYS A 156 -7.42 1.42 -9.17
CA LYS A 156 -7.50 2.43 -8.11
C LYS A 156 -6.10 2.90 -7.74
N LEU A 157 -5.95 4.18 -7.40
CA LEU A 157 -4.67 4.72 -6.96
C LEU A 157 -4.71 5.04 -5.45
N GLN A 158 -3.68 4.64 -4.71
CA GLN A 158 -3.54 4.89 -3.28
C GLN A 158 -2.38 5.87 -3.04
N ALA A 159 -2.66 7.04 -2.46
CA ALA A 159 -1.66 8.00 -2.01
C ALA A 159 -1.05 7.56 -0.68
N SER A 160 0.29 7.53 -0.55
CA SER A 160 0.95 7.41 0.75
C SER A 160 0.91 8.74 1.50
N ALA A 161 0.42 8.72 2.75
CA ALA A 161 0.21 9.94 3.53
C ALA A 161 1.51 10.69 3.87
N ASP A 162 2.67 10.07 3.76
CA ASP A 162 3.96 10.69 4.02
C ASP A 162 4.31 11.81 3.03
N PHE A 163 3.64 11.87 1.87
CA PHE A 163 3.81 12.97 0.92
C PHE A 163 3.54 14.35 1.55
N ILE A 164 2.74 14.43 2.63
CA ILE A 164 2.48 15.67 3.37
C ILE A 164 3.77 16.27 3.93
N ALA A 165 4.66 15.43 4.44
CA ALA A 165 5.99 15.85 4.91
C ALA A 165 6.99 16.05 3.74
N GLY A 166 6.61 15.70 2.51
CA GLY A 166 7.44 15.78 1.32
C GLY A 166 7.92 14.41 0.83
N GLY A 167 7.51 13.32 1.48
CA GLY A 167 8.00 11.97 1.24
C GLY A 167 9.46 11.79 1.65
N ARG A 168 10.00 10.59 1.43
CA ARG A 168 11.35 10.17 1.86
C ARG A 168 12.48 11.12 1.41
N PHE A 169 12.30 11.81 0.26
CA PHE A 169 13.28 12.74 -0.31
C PHE A 169 12.69 14.09 -0.70
N GLY A 170 11.48 14.41 -0.24
CA GLY A 170 10.78 15.65 -0.58
C GLY A 170 10.36 15.77 -2.06
N ARG A 171 10.43 14.68 -2.82
CA ARG A 171 10.15 14.65 -4.26
C ARG A 171 8.71 14.32 -4.57
N GLU A 172 8.01 13.64 -3.68
CA GLU A 172 6.66 13.11 -3.87
C GLU A 172 5.57 14.18 -3.72
N LYS A 173 5.83 15.25 -2.99
CA LYS A 173 4.83 16.28 -2.67
C LYS A 173 4.19 16.94 -3.88
N LYS A 174 5.01 17.33 -4.88
CA LYS A 174 4.50 17.96 -6.09
C LYS A 174 3.74 17.00 -6.99
N PRO A 175 4.27 15.77 -7.28
CA PRO A 175 3.52 14.75 -7.98
C PRO A 175 2.21 14.40 -7.28
N ALA A 176 2.22 14.14 -5.97
CA ALA A 176 1.00 13.85 -5.21
C ALA A 176 -0.03 14.98 -5.33
N GLN A 177 0.39 16.26 -5.21
CA GLN A 177 -0.53 17.39 -5.39
C GLN A 177 -1.16 17.39 -6.79
N ARG A 178 -0.40 17.11 -7.86
CA ARG A 178 -0.95 17.03 -9.23
C ARG A 178 -1.99 15.91 -9.35
N LEU A 179 -1.72 14.74 -8.76
CA LEU A 179 -2.66 13.61 -8.79
C LEU A 179 -3.95 13.94 -8.01
N PHE A 180 -3.87 14.69 -6.90
CA PHE A 180 -5.04 15.20 -6.19
C PHE A 180 -5.82 16.24 -7.02
N ASP A 181 -5.12 17.19 -7.61
CA ASP A 181 -5.74 18.25 -8.42
C ASP A 181 -6.50 17.68 -9.62
N GLN A 182 -6.08 16.53 -10.13
CA GLN A 182 -6.72 15.79 -11.22
C GLN A 182 -7.72 14.73 -10.74
N ASN A 183 -7.95 14.62 -9.42
CA ASN A 183 -8.88 13.66 -8.83
C ASN A 183 -8.59 12.19 -9.20
N LEU A 184 -7.31 11.81 -9.31
CA LEU A 184 -6.88 10.48 -9.70
C LEU A 184 -6.80 9.50 -8.54
N TYR A 185 -6.64 9.97 -7.30
CA TYR A 185 -6.59 9.09 -6.14
C TYR A 185 -7.96 8.58 -5.71
N SER A 186 -8.00 7.29 -5.39
CA SER A 186 -9.17 6.63 -4.79
C SER A 186 -9.03 6.50 -3.26
N PHE A 187 -7.79 6.44 -2.76
CA PHE A 187 -7.48 6.24 -1.36
C PHE A 187 -6.31 7.11 -0.89
N ILE A 188 -6.37 7.48 0.39
CA ILE A 188 -5.20 7.94 1.15
C ILE A 188 -4.99 6.90 2.25
N ALA A 189 -3.83 6.26 2.29
CA ALA A 189 -3.44 5.30 3.30
C ALA A 189 -2.18 5.76 4.03
N SER A 190 -1.89 5.18 5.19
CA SER A 190 -0.77 5.62 6.01
C SER A 190 0.58 5.26 5.41
N ASP A 191 0.68 4.06 4.84
CA ASP A 191 1.96 3.42 4.50
C ASP A 191 2.92 3.48 5.70
N ALA A 192 2.33 3.23 6.89
CA ALA A 192 3.01 3.44 8.15
C ALA A 192 4.03 2.34 8.44
N HIS A 193 5.28 2.75 8.66
CA HIS A 193 6.38 1.91 9.13
C HIS A 193 6.77 2.21 10.59
N ASN A 194 6.13 3.21 11.19
CA ASN A 194 6.32 3.59 12.59
C ASN A 194 5.17 4.48 13.08
N VAL A 195 5.13 4.75 14.37
CA VAL A 195 4.11 5.58 15.05
C VAL A 195 3.95 6.96 14.40
N GLY A 196 5.04 7.61 14.01
CA GLY A 196 5.03 8.99 13.48
C GLY A 196 4.32 9.14 12.12
N HIS A 197 4.22 8.06 11.33
CA HIS A 197 3.56 8.12 10.03
C HIS A 197 2.04 8.34 10.16
N TYR A 198 1.41 7.96 11.27
CA TYR A 198 -0.01 8.24 11.50
C TYR A 198 -0.31 9.73 11.72
N ASP A 199 0.66 10.54 12.18
CA ASP A 199 0.53 11.99 12.22
C ASP A 199 0.44 12.58 10.79
N CYS A 200 1.17 11.98 9.84
CA CYS A 200 1.07 12.34 8.43
C CYS A 200 -0.31 11.99 7.87
N LEU A 201 -0.84 10.82 8.20
CA LEU A 201 -2.18 10.41 7.78
C LEU A 201 -3.26 11.38 8.27
N ALA A 202 -3.23 11.77 9.54
CA ALA A 202 -4.16 12.75 10.10
C ALA A 202 -4.11 14.10 9.36
N LYS A 203 -2.89 14.60 9.06
CA LYS A 203 -2.67 15.84 8.30
C LYS A 203 -3.12 15.74 6.84
N ALA A 204 -2.82 14.61 6.17
CA ALA A 204 -3.20 14.39 4.79
C ALA A 204 -4.72 14.40 4.64
N ARG A 205 -5.42 13.73 5.52
CA ARG A 205 -6.89 13.72 5.55
C ARG A 205 -7.49 15.09 5.79
N ALA A 206 -6.99 15.82 6.76
CA ALA A 206 -7.48 17.18 7.04
C ALA A 206 -7.36 18.12 5.83
N LYS A 207 -6.40 17.84 4.93
CA LYS A 207 -6.16 18.67 3.74
C LYS A 207 -6.93 18.22 2.49
N PHE A 208 -7.19 16.90 2.33
CA PHE A 208 -7.67 16.31 1.07
C PHE A 208 -8.97 15.48 1.23
N SER A 209 -9.66 15.57 2.38
CA SER A 209 -10.97 14.93 2.63
C SER A 209 -12.12 15.88 2.34
#